data_902cb9c05308342bd6e0e2337d59c863
#
_entry.id   902cb9c05308342bd6e0e2337d59c863
#
_cell.length_a   1.000
_cell.length_b   1.000
_cell.length_c   1.000
_cell.angle_alpha   90.00
_cell.angle_beta   90.00
_cell.angle_gamma   90.00
#
_symmetry.space_group_name_H-M   'P 1'
#
loop_
_entity.id
_entity.type
_entity.pdbx_description
1 polymer ?
#
loop_
_entity_poly.entity_id
_entity_poly.type
_entity_poly.pdbx_seq_one_letter_code
_entity_poly.pdbx_strand_id
1 'polypeptide(L)'
;MFFEEAVSSGPQFFNLVPWIVFFPVLGLLFNIFLGGRILERGEAGEKIVGGVASLAAGLSFVVAVLQAVSLIGHPEGEVVVLAEWIRIGELNLQWAFQVDTLSVTMMLVVSGVGTLIHIYAIGYMHEDVRHNGDPGRFRRFFVFMNLFIAAMMILVSGDNYMMLFVGWEGVGLCSYLLIGFWYEKGKDGIGNALAAKKAMVTNRIGDFGFLLAAFTIFWTFGTFEFHAIFEKAPEVAVANPGALDGAGG
;
A
#
# COMPACT_ATOMS: atom_id res chain seq x y z
N MET A 1 39.10 -12.20 -0.51
CA MET A 1 39.37 -11.02 0.32
C MET A 1 39.51 -9.72 -0.50
N PHE A 2 39.45 -9.72 -1.83
CA PHE A 2 39.53 -8.52 -2.69
C PHE A 2 38.21 -8.18 -3.40
N PHE A 3 37.14 -8.94 -3.21
CA PHE A 3 35.85 -8.70 -3.85
C PHE A 3 34.77 -8.11 -2.89
N GLU A 4 35.03 -8.07 -1.59
CA GLU A 4 34.07 -7.63 -0.58
C GLU A 4 34.08 -6.10 -0.33
N GLU A 5 35.18 -5.39 -0.64
CA GLU A 5 35.26 -3.93 -0.44
C GLU A 5 34.78 -3.05 -1.59
N ALA A 6 34.48 -3.62 -2.75
CA ALA A 6 34.05 -2.86 -3.94
C ALA A 6 32.52 -2.71 -4.07
N VAL A 7 31.71 -3.40 -3.23
CA VAL A 7 30.25 -3.42 -3.35
C VAL A 7 29.56 -2.34 -2.50
N SER A 8 30.26 -1.70 -1.55
CA SER A 8 29.66 -0.76 -0.61
C SER A 8 29.66 0.73 -1.02
N SER A 9 29.92 1.06 -2.29
CA SER A 9 30.09 2.46 -2.73
C SER A 9 28.97 3.00 -3.65
N GLY A 10 27.81 2.36 -3.68
CA GLY A 10 26.64 2.82 -4.42
C GLY A 10 25.88 3.96 -3.72
N PRO A 11 25.10 4.77 -4.45
CA PRO A 11 24.28 5.81 -3.84
C PRO A 11 23.20 5.17 -2.95
N GLN A 12 23.04 5.69 -1.73
CA GLN A 12 22.04 5.24 -0.77
C GLN A 12 20.85 6.19 -0.77
N PHE A 13 19.67 5.71 -1.16
CA PHE A 13 18.41 6.48 -1.17
C PHE A 13 17.36 5.91 -0.21
N PHE A 14 17.72 5.00 0.69
CA PHE A 14 16.78 4.33 1.59
C PHE A 14 15.93 5.31 2.39
N ASN A 15 16.52 6.41 2.86
CA ASN A 15 15.81 7.47 3.59
C ASN A 15 14.65 8.12 2.81
N LEU A 16 14.56 7.92 1.50
CA LEU A 16 13.47 8.43 0.69
C LEU A 16 12.26 7.49 0.65
N VAL A 17 12.35 6.26 1.19
CA VAL A 17 11.25 5.29 1.13
C VAL A 17 9.92 5.81 1.70
N PRO A 18 9.82 6.63 2.75
CA PRO A 18 8.54 7.14 3.23
C PRO A 18 7.77 7.95 2.18
N TRP A 19 8.48 8.58 1.23
CA TRP A 19 7.87 9.36 0.17
C TRP A 19 7.04 8.52 -0.81
N ILE A 20 7.26 7.20 -0.83
CA ILE A 20 6.46 6.28 -1.66
C ILE A 20 4.98 6.28 -1.23
N VAL A 21 4.71 6.52 0.05
CA VAL A 21 3.37 6.67 0.62
C VAL A 21 2.92 8.13 0.61
N PHE A 22 3.83 9.06 0.95
CA PHE A 22 3.45 10.48 1.07
C PHE A 22 3.03 11.11 -0.26
N PHE A 23 3.65 10.77 -1.39
CA PHE A 23 3.22 11.33 -2.68
C PHE A 23 1.77 10.99 -3.04
N PRO A 24 1.30 9.73 -3.02
CA PRO A 24 -0.11 9.42 -3.25
C PRO A 24 -1.03 10.07 -2.23
N VAL A 25 -0.63 10.17 -0.96
CA VAL A 25 -1.41 10.88 0.06
C VAL A 25 -1.53 12.37 -0.27
N LEU A 26 -0.47 13.03 -0.73
CA LEU A 26 -0.53 14.43 -1.18
C LEU A 26 -1.46 14.59 -2.38
N GLY A 27 -1.40 13.68 -3.37
CA GLY A 27 -2.33 13.66 -4.51
C GLY A 27 -3.79 13.47 -4.08
N LEU A 28 -4.02 12.55 -3.13
CA LEU A 28 -5.31 12.33 -2.48
C LEU A 28 -5.84 13.61 -1.82
N LEU A 29 -5.04 14.23 -0.96
CA LEU A 29 -5.42 15.45 -0.22
C LEU A 29 -5.68 16.62 -1.17
N PHE A 30 -4.83 16.81 -2.18
CA PHE A 30 -5.05 17.81 -3.22
C PHE A 30 -6.41 17.63 -3.88
N ASN A 31 -6.75 16.42 -4.30
CA ASN A 31 -8.01 16.14 -4.96
C ASN A 31 -9.21 16.27 -4.03
N ILE A 32 -9.08 15.96 -2.73
CA ILE A 32 -10.14 16.16 -1.74
C ILE A 32 -10.43 17.65 -1.54
N PHE A 33 -9.40 18.46 -1.28
CA PHE A 33 -9.58 19.85 -0.85
C PHE A 33 -9.70 20.83 -2.00
N LEU A 34 -8.94 20.64 -3.08
CA LEU A 34 -8.86 21.58 -4.20
C LEU A 34 -9.57 21.08 -5.46
N GLY A 35 -9.66 19.75 -5.65
CA GLY A 35 -10.21 19.15 -6.87
C GLY A 35 -11.62 19.59 -7.20
N GLY A 36 -12.48 19.84 -6.19
CA GLY A 36 -13.84 20.33 -6.41
C GLY A 36 -13.89 21.69 -7.14
N ARG A 37 -13.13 22.66 -6.62
CA ARG A 37 -13.04 24.01 -7.22
C ARG A 37 -12.37 24.00 -8.60
N ILE A 38 -11.41 23.08 -8.79
CA ILE A 38 -10.70 22.96 -10.06
C ILE A 38 -11.61 22.40 -11.15
N LEU A 39 -12.49 21.46 -10.84
CA LEU A 39 -13.44 20.85 -11.77
C LEU A 39 -14.48 21.83 -12.32
N GLU A 40 -14.73 22.96 -11.64
CA GLU A 40 -15.57 24.04 -12.17
C GLU A 40 -15.02 24.61 -13.49
N ARG A 41 -13.75 24.35 -13.81
CA ARG A 41 -13.10 24.72 -15.08
C ARG A 41 -13.41 23.75 -16.24
N GLY A 42 -14.31 22.78 -16.03
CA GLY A 42 -14.67 21.78 -17.04
C GLY A 42 -13.50 20.85 -17.39
N GLU A 43 -13.34 20.52 -18.67
CA GLU A 43 -12.32 19.58 -19.17
C GLU A 43 -10.88 19.95 -18.76
N ALA A 44 -10.54 21.24 -18.71
CA ALA A 44 -9.23 21.67 -18.22
C ALA A 44 -9.04 21.32 -16.72
N GLY A 45 -10.10 21.41 -15.93
CA GLY A 45 -10.09 21.01 -14.52
C GLY A 45 -9.90 19.50 -14.34
N GLU A 46 -10.54 18.68 -15.17
CA GLU A 46 -10.37 17.23 -15.16
C GLU A 46 -8.91 16.83 -15.46
N LYS A 47 -8.30 17.45 -16.46
CA LYS A 47 -6.88 17.22 -16.80
C LYS A 47 -5.94 17.59 -15.65
N ILE A 48 -6.25 18.65 -14.89
CA ILE A 48 -5.46 19.04 -13.71
C ILE A 48 -5.63 18.01 -12.58
N VAL A 49 -6.86 17.67 -12.23
CA VAL A 49 -7.19 16.70 -11.17
C VAL A 49 -6.58 15.32 -11.46
N GLY A 50 -6.79 14.81 -12.67
CA GLY A 50 -6.20 13.54 -13.10
C GLY A 50 -4.69 13.60 -13.26
N GLY A 51 -4.16 14.72 -13.76
CA GLY A 51 -2.72 14.95 -13.91
C GLY A 51 -1.97 14.96 -12.58
N VAL A 52 -2.50 15.66 -11.57
CA VAL A 52 -1.89 15.67 -10.22
C VAL A 52 -1.95 14.28 -9.59
N ALA A 53 -3.06 13.56 -9.72
CA ALA A 53 -3.16 12.19 -9.22
C ALA A 53 -2.15 11.26 -9.89
N SER A 54 -2.02 11.35 -11.23
CA SER A 54 -1.05 10.54 -11.99
C SER A 54 0.39 10.92 -11.66
N LEU A 55 0.68 12.21 -11.47
CA LEU A 55 2.01 12.69 -11.07
C LEU A 55 2.37 12.14 -9.67
N ALA A 56 1.45 12.17 -8.73
CA ALA A 56 1.67 11.64 -7.39
C ALA A 56 2.02 10.15 -7.41
N ALA A 57 1.29 9.34 -8.19
CA ALA A 57 1.62 7.92 -8.40
C ALA A 57 2.97 7.76 -9.11
N GLY A 58 3.27 8.58 -10.13
CA GLY A 58 4.54 8.57 -10.85
C GLY A 58 5.75 8.92 -9.99
N LEU A 59 5.60 9.86 -9.05
CA LEU A 59 6.66 10.20 -8.08
C LEU A 59 6.92 9.04 -7.12
N SER A 60 5.87 8.29 -6.69
CA SER A 60 6.07 7.04 -5.95
C SER A 60 6.86 6.02 -6.75
N PHE A 61 6.59 5.88 -8.05
CA PHE A 61 7.37 5.00 -8.92
C PHE A 61 8.84 5.43 -9.02
N VAL A 62 9.11 6.73 -9.13
CA VAL A 62 10.50 7.24 -9.11
C VAL A 62 11.20 6.87 -7.81
N VAL A 63 10.53 7.02 -6.66
CA VAL A 63 11.10 6.58 -5.36
C VAL A 63 11.36 5.08 -5.36
N ALA A 64 10.44 4.26 -5.86
CA ALA A 64 10.65 2.81 -5.96
C ALA A 64 11.87 2.45 -6.82
N VAL A 65 12.10 3.15 -7.94
CA VAL A 65 13.30 2.99 -8.77
C VAL A 65 14.56 3.38 -7.99
N LEU A 66 14.54 4.45 -7.21
CA LEU A 66 15.68 4.84 -6.37
C LEU A 66 15.98 3.79 -5.29
N GLN A 67 14.95 3.15 -4.71
CA GLN A 67 15.17 2.03 -3.78
C GLN A 67 15.82 0.84 -4.50
N ALA A 68 15.37 0.50 -5.71
CA ALA A 68 15.99 -0.56 -6.51
C ALA A 68 17.46 -0.28 -6.82
N VAL A 69 17.79 0.97 -7.14
CA VAL A 69 19.19 1.38 -7.36
C VAL A 69 20.02 1.23 -6.09
N SER A 70 19.46 1.59 -4.91
CA SER A 70 20.14 1.43 -3.64
C SER A 70 20.42 -0.04 -3.30
N LEU A 71 19.50 -0.96 -3.61
CA LEU A 71 19.67 -2.40 -3.38
C LEU A 71 20.77 -3.02 -4.26
N ILE A 72 21.10 -2.45 -5.42
CA ILE A 72 22.22 -2.94 -6.23
C ILE A 72 23.55 -2.77 -5.47
N GLY A 73 23.71 -1.67 -4.75
CA GLY A 73 24.88 -1.40 -3.92
C GLY A 73 24.84 -2.05 -2.51
N HIS A 74 23.64 -2.32 -2.01
CA HIS A 74 23.39 -2.79 -0.63
C HIS A 74 22.31 -3.89 -0.65
N PRO A 75 22.66 -5.12 -1.06
CA PRO A 75 21.69 -6.22 -1.26
C PRO A 75 20.98 -6.69 0.02
N GLU A 76 21.56 -6.43 1.19
CA GLU A 76 20.98 -6.71 2.51
C GLU A 76 19.72 -5.86 2.78
N GLY A 77 19.55 -4.75 2.06
CA GLY A 77 18.45 -3.83 2.29
C GLY A 77 18.57 -3.03 3.59
N GLU A 78 17.53 -2.32 3.94
CA GLU A 78 17.49 -1.48 5.16
C GLU A 78 16.06 -1.36 5.70
N VAL A 79 15.93 -1.24 7.02
CA VAL A 79 14.68 -0.86 7.68
C VAL A 79 14.76 0.60 8.08
N VAL A 80 13.87 1.43 7.52
CA VAL A 80 13.82 2.86 7.76
C VAL A 80 12.69 3.19 8.74
N VAL A 81 13.05 3.54 9.96
CA VAL A 81 12.10 3.93 11.00
C VAL A 81 11.67 5.37 10.79
N LEU A 82 10.37 5.60 10.66
CA LEU A 82 9.78 6.94 10.53
C LEU A 82 9.41 7.52 11.90
N ALA A 83 8.75 6.73 12.74
CA ALA A 83 8.28 7.16 14.05
C ALA A 83 8.01 5.97 14.99
N GLU A 84 8.05 6.21 16.30
CA GLU A 84 7.45 5.30 17.27
C GLU A 84 5.92 5.43 17.18
N TRP A 85 5.22 4.29 17.10
CA TRP A 85 3.76 4.29 16.97
C TRP A 85 3.07 3.92 18.29
N ILE A 86 3.36 2.73 18.83
CA ILE A 86 2.78 2.24 20.08
C ILE A 86 3.89 1.71 20.96
N ARG A 87 4.02 2.27 22.19
CA ARG A 87 4.96 1.81 23.20
C ARG A 87 4.24 1.56 24.51
N ILE A 88 4.02 0.29 24.84
CA ILE A 88 3.33 -0.14 26.06
C ILE A 88 4.10 -1.29 26.70
N GLY A 89 4.76 -1.05 27.81
CA GLY A 89 5.60 -2.08 28.47
C GLY A 89 6.72 -2.55 27.55
N GLU A 90 6.76 -3.85 27.27
CA GLU A 90 7.72 -4.46 26.34
C GLU A 90 7.31 -4.37 24.87
N LEU A 91 6.04 -4.05 24.60
CA LEU A 91 5.56 -3.85 23.24
C LEU A 91 6.07 -2.51 22.71
N ASN A 92 6.92 -2.56 21.69
CA ASN A 92 7.37 -1.41 20.93
C ASN A 92 7.02 -1.62 19.45
N LEU A 93 6.02 -0.89 18.96
CA LEU A 93 5.64 -0.88 17.54
C LEU A 93 6.13 0.40 16.90
N GLN A 94 6.85 0.24 15.81
CA GLN A 94 7.37 1.36 15.03
C GLN A 94 6.61 1.48 13.72
N TRP A 95 6.47 2.69 13.24
CA TRP A 95 6.09 2.96 11.86
C TRP A 95 7.38 2.95 11.04
N ALA A 96 7.68 1.80 10.46
CA ALA A 96 8.93 1.56 9.77
C ALA A 96 8.72 0.88 8.41
N PHE A 97 9.60 1.16 7.47
CA PHE A 97 9.56 0.67 6.11
C PHE A 97 10.71 -0.30 5.88
N GLN A 98 10.39 -1.50 5.44
CA GLN A 98 11.36 -2.49 5.01
C GLN A 98 11.67 -2.29 3.54
N VAL A 99 12.96 -2.16 3.22
CA VAL A 99 13.46 -2.08 1.85
C VAL A 99 14.33 -3.30 1.58
N ASP A 100 13.73 -4.31 1.00
CA ASP A 100 14.39 -5.54 0.57
C ASP A 100 14.03 -5.87 -0.89
N THR A 101 14.56 -6.94 -1.42
CA THR A 101 14.31 -7.36 -2.80
C THR A 101 12.84 -7.63 -3.07
N LEU A 102 12.10 -8.20 -2.12
CA LEU A 102 10.69 -8.52 -2.27
C LEU A 102 9.84 -7.25 -2.25
N SER A 103 10.01 -6.41 -1.22
CA SER A 103 9.26 -5.16 -1.06
C SER A 103 9.49 -4.21 -2.23
N VAL A 104 10.74 -4.03 -2.67
CA VAL A 104 11.08 -3.16 -3.81
C VAL A 104 10.52 -3.69 -5.12
N THR A 105 10.55 -4.99 -5.36
CA THR A 105 9.90 -5.59 -6.54
C THR A 105 8.41 -5.25 -6.56
N MET A 106 7.72 -5.41 -5.43
CA MET A 106 6.30 -5.08 -5.32
C MET A 106 6.05 -3.57 -5.43
N MET A 107 6.88 -2.73 -4.82
CA MET A 107 6.81 -1.27 -4.97
C MET A 107 6.89 -0.85 -6.44
N LEU A 108 7.83 -1.41 -7.22
CA LEU A 108 7.98 -1.11 -8.65
C LEU A 108 6.75 -1.52 -9.46
N VAL A 109 6.25 -2.74 -9.25
CA VAL A 109 5.08 -3.24 -9.98
C VAL A 109 3.85 -2.39 -9.65
N VAL A 110 3.57 -2.17 -8.37
CA VAL A 110 2.35 -1.48 -7.94
C VAL A 110 2.37 -0.01 -8.36
N SER A 111 3.47 0.71 -8.12
CA SER A 111 3.57 2.13 -8.48
C SER A 111 3.68 2.33 -10.00
N GLY A 112 4.43 1.48 -10.71
CA GLY A 112 4.61 1.57 -12.15
C GLY A 112 3.31 1.31 -12.91
N VAL A 113 2.69 0.15 -12.68
CA VAL A 113 1.40 -0.19 -13.30
C VAL A 113 0.32 0.77 -12.82
N GLY A 114 0.31 1.12 -11.53
CA GLY A 114 -0.61 2.10 -10.96
C GLY A 114 -0.53 3.46 -11.65
N THR A 115 0.65 3.96 -11.96
CA THR A 115 0.85 5.21 -12.72
C THR A 115 0.25 5.12 -14.12
N LEU A 116 0.49 4.01 -14.84
CA LEU A 116 -0.09 3.80 -16.17
C LEU A 116 -1.62 3.76 -16.13
N ILE A 117 -2.19 3.11 -15.12
CA ILE A 117 -3.64 3.07 -14.90
C ILE A 117 -4.18 4.48 -14.61
N HIS A 118 -3.50 5.30 -13.80
CA HIS A 118 -3.91 6.67 -13.55
C HIS A 118 -3.95 7.51 -14.82
N ILE A 119 -2.92 7.42 -15.67
CA ILE A 119 -2.87 8.13 -16.95
C ILE A 119 -4.03 7.68 -17.86
N TYR A 120 -4.23 6.37 -18.00
CA TYR A 120 -5.34 5.81 -18.78
C TYR A 120 -6.70 6.28 -18.25
N ALA A 121 -6.87 6.30 -16.94
CA ALA A 121 -8.12 6.65 -16.28
C ALA A 121 -8.57 8.10 -16.53
N ILE A 122 -7.66 9.01 -16.92
CA ILE A 122 -8.04 10.40 -17.29
C ILE A 122 -9.02 10.36 -18.46
N GLY A 123 -8.70 9.64 -19.53
CA GLY A 123 -9.60 9.48 -20.67
C GLY A 123 -10.84 8.65 -20.35
N TYR A 124 -10.65 7.56 -19.62
CA TYR A 124 -11.74 6.66 -19.22
C TYR A 124 -12.82 7.36 -18.40
N MET A 125 -12.43 8.13 -17.40
CA MET A 125 -13.36 8.85 -16.52
C MET A 125 -13.95 10.13 -17.16
N HIS A 126 -13.23 10.73 -18.11
CA HIS A 126 -13.77 11.83 -18.91
C HIS A 126 -15.04 11.39 -19.66
N GLU A 127 -15.02 10.21 -20.27
CA GLU A 127 -16.20 9.68 -20.95
C GLU A 127 -17.37 9.40 -20.00
N ASP A 128 -17.10 8.92 -18.76
CA ASP A 128 -18.14 8.72 -17.75
C ASP A 128 -18.80 10.05 -17.34
N VAL A 129 -18.01 11.11 -17.13
CA VAL A 129 -18.52 12.45 -16.82
C VAL A 129 -19.36 13.01 -17.97
N ARG A 130 -18.88 12.83 -19.20
CA ARG A 130 -19.59 13.29 -20.42
C ARG A 130 -20.97 12.65 -20.57
N HIS A 131 -21.11 11.37 -20.20
CA HIS A 131 -22.37 10.65 -20.27
C HIS A 131 -23.32 10.94 -19.11
N ASN A 132 -22.78 11.10 -17.89
CA ASN A 132 -23.57 11.21 -16.67
C ASN A 132 -23.72 12.66 -16.17
N GLY A 133 -22.91 13.60 -16.67
CA GLY A 133 -23.00 15.02 -16.31
C GLY A 133 -22.54 15.37 -14.89
N ASP A 134 -21.87 14.46 -14.18
CA ASP A 134 -21.40 14.65 -12.80
C ASP A 134 -19.86 14.71 -12.71
N PRO A 135 -19.25 15.90 -12.72
CA PRO A 135 -17.80 16.07 -12.57
C PRO A 135 -17.26 15.54 -11.23
N GLY A 136 -18.12 15.48 -10.19
CA GLY A 136 -17.74 14.95 -8.89
C GLY A 136 -17.29 13.49 -8.94
N ARG A 137 -17.77 12.72 -9.92
CA ARG A 137 -17.35 11.32 -10.15
C ARG A 137 -15.88 11.24 -10.52
N PHE A 138 -15.40 12.12 -11.40
CA PHE A 138 -14.01 12.18 -11.81
C PHE A 138 -13.08 12.33 -10.61
N ARG A 139 -13.34 13.36 -9.76
CA ARG A 139 -12.58 13.59 -8.54
C ARG A 139 -12.61 12.40 -7.61
N ARG A 140 -13.81 11.85 -7.33
CA ARG A 140 -14.00 10.72 -6.42
C ARG A 140 -13.19 9.50 -6.86
N PHE A 141 -13.13 9.22 -8.16
CA PHE A 141 -12.35 8.13 -8.72
C PHE A 141 -10.85 8.30 -8.41
N PHE A 142 -10.27 9.44 -8.71
CA PHE A 142 -8.84 9.70 -8.47
C PHE A 142 -8.48 9.79 -6.99
N VAL A 143 -9.40 10.22 -6.15
CA VAL A 143 -9.26 10.13 -4.68
C VAL A 143 -9.12 8.67 -4.25
N PHE A 144 -10.00 7.78 -4.73
CA PHE A 144 -9.96 6.36 -4.37
C PHE A 144 -8.73 5.66 -4.95
N MET A 145 -8.31 6.01 -6.14
CA MET A 145 -7.12 5.45 -6.78
C MET A 145 -5.83 5.83 -6.04
N ASN A 146 -5.66 7.10 -5.66
CA ASN A 146 -4.50 7.54 -4.87
C ASN A 146 -4.52 6.92 -3.47
N LEU A 147 -5.69 6.78 -2.84
CA LEU A 147 -5.82 6.07 -1.57
C LEU A 147 -5.38 4.60 -1.70
N PHE A 148 -5.76 3.95 -2.81
CA PHE A 148 -5.34 2.58 -3.09
C PHE A 148 -3.82 2.46 -3.20
N ILE A 149 -3.16 3.35 -3.98
CA ILE A 149 -1.69 3.32 -4.10
C ILE A 149 -1.05 3.55 -2.73
N ALA A 150 -1.51 4.52 -1.94
CA ALA A 150 -0.98 4.79 -0.60
C ALA A 150 -1.10 3.57 0.32
N ALA A 151 -2.29 2.95 0.39
CA ALA A 151 -2.53 1.77 1.22
C ALA A 151 -1.69 0.57 0.76
N MET A 152 -1.57 0.37 -0.55
CA MET A 152 -0.79 -0.71 -1.12
C MET A 152 0.70 -0.53 -0.87
N MET A 153 1.21 0.72 -0.89
CA MET A 153 2.60 1.00 -0.54
C MET A 153 2.88 0.69 0.94
N ILE A 154 1.96 1.04 1.85
CA ILE A 154 2.08 0.66 3.27
C ILE A 154 2.10 -0.87 3.42
N LEU A 155 1.23 -1.57 2.69
CA LEU A 155 1.13 -3.03 2.73
C LEU A 155 2.45 -3.71 2.34
N VAL A 156 3.05 -3.28 1.22
CA VAL A 156 4.22 -3.97 0.64
C VAL A 156 5.55 -3.54 1.24
N SER A 157 5.57 -2.45 2.00
CA SER A 157 6.79 -1.90 2.60
C SER A 157 6.81 -1.91 4.14
N GLY A 158 5.73 -2.33 4.79
CA GLY A 158 5.71 -2.44 6.25
C GLY A 158 6.69 -3.47 6.77
N ASP A 159 7.43 -3.16 7.84
CA ASP A 159 8.41 -4.07 8.46
C ASP A 159 7.81 -4.99 9.53
N ASN A 160 6.53 -4.79 9.86
CA ASN A 160 5.85 -5.55 10.92
C ASN A 160 4.41 -5.89 10.56
N TYR A 161 3.84 -6.91 11.24
CA TYR A 161 2.48 -7.41 11.01
C TYR A 161 1.39 -6.35 11.23
N MET A 162 1.59 -5.39 12.14
CA MET A 162 0.59 -4.36 12.42
C MET A 162 0.54 -3.33 11.29
N MET A 163 1.69 -2.91 10.78
CA MET A 163 1.77 -1.99 9.65
C MET A 163 1.25 -2.65 8.37
N LEU A 164 1.60 -3.93 8.14
CA LEU A 164 1.03 -4.73 7.07
C LEU A 164 -0.50 -4.79 7.17
N PHE A 165 -1.05 -4.98 8.38
CA PHE A 165 -2.50 -5.01 8.62
C PHE A 165 -3.17 -3.66 8.29
N VAL A 166 -2.55 -2.53 8.64
CA VAL A 166 -3.06 -1.19 8.26
C VAL A 166 -3.16 -1.05 6.74
N GLY A 167 -2.13 -1.46 6.02
CA GLY A 167 -2.15 -1.47 4.55
C GLY A 167 -3.23 -2.40 3.99
N TRP A 168 -3.36 -3.60 4.55
CA TRP A 168 -4.36 -4.60 4.18
C TRP A 168 -5.78 -4.08 4.32
N GLU A 169 -6.12 -3.49 5.46
CA GLU A 169 -7.41 -2.84 5.72
C GLU A 169 -7.67 -1.67 4.76
N GLY A 170 -6.64 -0.87 4.49
CA GLY A 170 -6.71 0.23 3.54
C GLY A 170 -7.05 -0.25 2.13
N VAL A 171 -6.43 -1.31 1.64
CA VAL A 171 -6.72 -1.93 0.33
C VAL A 171 -8.13 -2.53 0.32
N GLY A 172 -8.55 -3.18 1.41
CA GLY A 172 -9.92 -3.69 1.57
C GLY A 172 -10.97 -2.58 1.46
N LEU A 173 -10.73 -1.44 2.12
CA LEU A 173 -11.59 -0.25 2.01
C LEU A 173 -11.62 0.29 0.56
N CYS A 174 -10.47 0.39 -0.10
CA CYS A 174 -10.39 0.85 -1.49
C CYS A 174 -11.16 -0.08 -2.44
N SER A 175 -11.08 -1.39 -2.21
CA SER A 175 -11.86 -2.38 -2.97
C SER A 175 -13.35 -2.13 -2.83
N TYR A 176 -13.84 -1.91 -1.62
CA TYR A 176 -15.24 -1.53 -1.36
C TYR A 176 -15.65 -0.28 -2.12
N LEU A 177 -14.83 0.79 -2.04
CA LEU A 177 -15.11 2.08 -2.68
C LEU A 177 -15.10 2.01 -4.21
N LEU A 178 -14.19 1.23 -4.80
CA LEU A 178 -14.05 1.09 -6.25
C LEU A 178 -15.07 0.10 -6.84
N ILE A 179 -15.38 -1.01 -6.19
CA ILE A 179 -16.45 -1.94 -6.63
C ILE A 179 -17.80 -1.22 -6.59
N GLY A 180 -18.05 -0.45 -5.53
CA GLY A 180 -19.25 0.34 -5.36
C GLY A 180 -19.23 1.69 -6.07
N PHE A 181 -18.26 1.97 -6.95
CA PHE A 181 -18.10 3.29 -7.56
C PHE A 181 -19.35 3.75 -8.31
N TRP A 182 -19.95 2.88 -9.11
CA TRP A 182 -21.26 3.07 -9.75
C TRP A 182 -22.35 2.37 -8.95
N TYR A 183 -22.53 2.75 -7.70
CA TYR A 183 -23.45 2.12 -6.74
C TYR A 183 -24.92 2.09 -7.24
N GLU A 184 -25.29 3.03 -8.11
CA GLU A 184 -26.63 3.12 -8.73
C GLU A 184 -26.83 2.18 -9.92
N LYS A 185 -25.78 1.49 -10.39
CA LYS A 185 -25.84 0.57 -11.53
C LYS A 185 -25.91 -0.90 -11.07
N GLY A 186 -26.20 -1.76 -12.02
CA GLY A 186 -26.30 -3.20 -11.81
C GLY A 186 -27.75 -3.68 -11.75
N LYS A 187 -27.90 -4.96 -11.38
CA LYS A 187 -29.24 -5.58 -11.31
C LYS A 187 -30.11 -4.82 -10.30
N ASP A 188 -31.32 -4.49 -10.72
CA ASP A 188 -32.32 -3.77 -9.91
C ASP A 188 -31.85 -2.37 -9.40
N GLY A 189 -30.86 -1.76 -10.08
CA GLY A 189 -30.33 -0.44 -9.70
C GLY A 189 -29.43 -0.42 -8.46
N ILE A 190 -29.17 -1.55 -7.82
CA ILE A 190 -28.38 -1.67 -6.58
C ILE A 190 -27.33 -2.78 -6.64
N GLY A 191 -27.18 -3.46 -7.79
CA GLY A 191 -26.31 -4.63 -7.91
C GLY A 191 -24.85 -4.36 -7.52
N ASN A 192 -24.29 -3.23 -7.95
CA ASN A 192 -22.90 -2.86 -7.60
C ASN A 192 -22.74 -2.50 -6.12
N ALA A 193 -23.73 -1.85 -5.51
CA ALA A 193 -23.73 -1.56 -4.08
C ALA A 193 -23.76 -2.84 -3.24
N LEU A 194 -24.55 -3.84 -3.65
CA LEU A 194 -24.58 -5.14 -2.99
C LEU A 194 -23.29 -5.92 -3.19
N ALA A 195 -22.66 -5.85 -4.38
CA ALA A 195 -21.38 -6.47 -4.64
C ALA A 195 -20.28 -5.86 -3.77
N ALA A 196 -20.23 -4.53 -3.63
CA ALA A 196 -19.29 -3.83 -2.77
C ALA A 196 -19.47 -4.24 -1.29
N LYS A 197 -20.71 -4.25 -0.80
CA LYS A 197 -21.03 -4.71 0.54
C LYS A 197 -20.60 -6.17 0.78
N LYS A 198 -20.85 -7.06 -0.17
CA LYS A 198 -20.42 -8.45 -0.09
C LYS A 198 -18.90 -8.55 0.01
N ALA A 199 -18.15 -7.83 -0.83
CA ALA A 199 -16.70 -7.81 -0.79
C ALA A 199 -16.20 -7.35 0.58
N MET A 200 -16.74 -6.25 1.12
CA MET A 200 -16.34 -5.72 2.44
C MET A 200 -16.60 -6.72 3.57
N VAL A 201 -17.76 -7.36 3.61
CA VAL A 201 -18.10 -8.35 4.66
C VAL A 201 -17.18 -9.57 4.56
N THR A 202 -16.90 -10.05 3.34
CA THR A 202 -16.02 -11.20 3.14
C THR A 202 -14.59 -10.90 3.57
N ASN A 203 -14.07 -9.69 3.25
CA ASN A 203 -12.76 -9.26 3.70
C ASN A 203 -12.67 -9.22 5.23
N ARG A 204 -13.71 -8.72 5.94
CA ARG A 204 -13.73 -8.67 7.42
C ARG A 204 -13.59 -10.03 8.08
N ILE A 205 -14.13 -11.09 7.47
CA ILE A 205 -13.94 -12.45 7.98
C ILE A 205 -12.45 -12.86 7.88
N GLY A 206 -11.79 -12.52 6.76
CA GLY A 206 -10.36 -12.73 6.59
C GLY A 206 -9.51 -11.88 7.54
N ASP A 207 -9.88 -10.63 7.75
CA ASP A 207 -9.20 -9.68 8.64
C ASP A 207 -9.19 -10.18 10.09
N PHE A 208 -10.30 -10.77 10.55
CA PHE A 208 -10.38 -11.41 11.87
C PHE A 208 -9.39 -12.58 11.98
N GLY A 209 -9.32 -13.44 10.96
CA GLY A 209 -8.34 -14.53 10.92
C GLY A 209 -6.89 -14.03 10.94
N PHE A 210 -6.61 -12.95 10.19
CA PHE A 210 -5.29 -12.31 10.20
C PHE A 210 -4.90 -11.78 11.58
N LEU A 211 -5.80 -11.09 12.28
CA LEU A 211 -5.57 -10.58 13.63
C LEU A 211 -5.30 -11.72 14.62
N LEU A 212 -6.06 -12.82 14.55
CA LEU A 212 -5.80 -14.00 15.38
C LEU A 212 -4.40 -14.56 15.14
N ALA A 213 -3.98 -14.66 13.87
CA ALA A 213 -2.64 -15.12 13.51
C ALA A 213 -1.57 -14.17 14.06
N ALA A 214 -1.74 -12.84 13.89
CA ALA A 214 -0.81 -11.85 14.39
C ALA A 214 -0.68 -11.90 15.92
N PHE A 215 -1.79 -12.03 16.65
CA PHE A 215 -1.74 -12.18 18.11
C PHE A 215 -1.08 -13.50 18.56
N THR A 216 -1.29 -14.59 17.82
CA THR A 216 -0.62 -15.86 18.10
C THR A 216 0.90 -15.74 17.88
N ILE A 217 1.32 -15.04 16.83
CA ILE A 217 2.73 -14.73 16.56
C ILE A 217 3.32 -13.91 17.70
N PHE A 218 2.63 -12.84 18.12
CA PHE A 218 3.09 -12.04 19.26
C PHE A 218 3.20 -12.85 20.55
N TRP A 219 2.21 -13.69 20.84
CA TRP A 219 2.25 -14.59 22.00
C TRP A 219 3.47 -15.52 21.99
N THR A 220 3.85 -16.00 20.80
CA THR A 220 4.94 -16.96 20.63
C THR A 220 6.31 -16.29 20.63
N PHE A 221 6.46 -15.15 19.95
CA PHE A 221 7.74 -14.50 19.69
C PHE A 221 7.98 -13.22 20.51
N GLY A 222 6.92 -12.63 21.08
CA GLY A 222 6.99 -11.39 21.86
C GLY A 222 7.18 -10.13 21.03
N THR A 223 7.05 -10.22 19.70
CA THR A 223 7.21 -9.11 18.77
C THR A 223 6.32 -9.28 17.54
N PHE A 224 6.08 -8.17 16.81
CA PHE A 224 5.42 -8.17 15.49
C PHE A 224 6.40 -7.89 14.35
N GLU A 225 7.67 -7.56 14.63
CA GLU A 225 8.70 -7.24 13.64
C GLU A 225 9.14 -8.50 12.89
N PHE A 226 9.17 -8.46 11.57
CA PHE A 226 9.52 -9.62 10.74
C PHE A 226 10.93 -10.12 11.01
N HIS A 227 11.90 -9.22 11.05
CA HIS A 227 13.31 -9.60 11.25
C HIS A 227 13.51 -10.33 12.59
N ALA A 228 12.98 -9.78 13.68
CA ALA A 228 13.09 -10.39 15.00
C ALA A 228 12.37 -11.74 15.11
N ILE A 229 11.27 -11.94 14.37
CA ILE A 229 10.56 -13.22 14.29
C ILE A 229 11.40 -14.23 13.52
N PHE A 230 11.99 -13.87 12.39
CA PHE A 230 12.81 -14.78 11.59
C PHE A 230 14.08 -15.20 12.32
N GLU A 231 14.69 -14.35 13.13
CA GLU A 231 15.83 -14.70 13.97
C GLU A 231 15.45 -15.72 15.06
N LYS A 232 14.30 -15.56 15.71
CA LYS A 232 13.82 -16.44 16.78
C LYS A 232 13.19 -17.75 16.27
N ALA A 233 12.70 -17.80 15.05
CA ALA A 233 11.95 -18.93 14.51
C ALA A 233 12.71 -20.27 14.58
N PRO A 234 14.02 -20.37 14.28
CA PRO A 234 14.77 -21.61 14.43
C PRO A 234 14.82 -22.12 15.87
N GLU A 235 14.95 -21.24 16.86
CA GLU A 235 15.02 -21.61 18.28
C GLU A 235 13.67 -22.16 18.76
N VAL A 236 12.57 -21.51 18.38
CA VAL A 236 11.20 -21.95 18.71
C VAL A 236 10.87 -23.28 18.06
N ALA A 237 11.31 -23.51 16.81
CA ALA A 237 11.13 -24.77 16.11
C ALA A 237 11.85 -25.91 16.80
N VAL A 238 13.07 -25.70 17.29
CA VAL A 238 13.84 -26.71 18.05
C VAL A 238 13.21 -26.98 19.42
N ALA A 239 12.70 -25.94 20.09
CA ALA A 239 12.07 -26.12 21.41
C ALA A 239 10.70 -26.84 21.34
N ASN A 240 10.02 -26.80 20.18
CA ASN A 240 8.72 -27.42 19.96
C ASN A 240 8.71 -28.28 18.68
N PRO A 241 9.44 -29.41 18.63
CA PRO A 241 9.54 -30.23 17.41
C PRO A 241 8.19 -30.76 16.91
N GLY A 242 7.20 -30.96 17.79
CA GLY A 242 5.85 -31.40 17.42
C GLY A 242 4.96 -30.31 16.81
N ALA A 243 5.34 -29.02 16.89
CA ALA A 243 4.57 -27.96 16.27
C ALA A 243 4.70 -27.94 14.74
N LEU A 244 5.78 -28.49 14.20
CA LEU A 244 6.02 -28.59 12.75
C LEU A 244 5.46 -29.88 12.14
N ASP A 245 5.30 -30.96 12.95
CA ASP A 245 4.77 -32.23 12.47
C ASP A 245 3.25 -32.22 12.28
N GLY A 246 2.54 -31.26 12.88
CA GLY A 246 1.08 -31.11 12.74
C GLY A 246 0.63 -30.49 11.40
N ALA A 247 1.55 -30.00 10.57
CA ALA A 247 1.24 -29.40 9.26
C ALA A 247 1.31 -30.40 8.09
N GLY A 248 1.58 -31.69 8.35
CA GLY A 248 1.77 -32.74 7.34
C GLY A 248 0.73 -33.89 7.38
N GLY A 249 -0.42 -33.67 8.02
CA GLY A 249 -1.51 -34.64 8.10
C GLY A 249 -2.76 -34.19 7.35
#